data_dc0b96cb4d37a1534cf0c7e9ba888899
#
_entry.id   dc0b96cb4d37a1534cf0c7e9ba888899
#
_cell.length_a   1.000
_cell.length_b   1.000
_cell.length_c   1.000
_cell.angle_alpha   90.00
_cell.angle_beta   90.00
_cell.angle_gamma   90.00
#
_symmetry.space_group_name_H-M   'P 1'
#
loop_
_entity.id
_entity.type
_entity.pdbx_description
1 polymer ?
#
loop_
_entity_poly.entity_id
_entity_poly.type
_entity_poly.pdbx_seq_one_letter_code
_entity_poly.pdbx_strand_id
1 'polypeptide(L)'
;MKKNRLTTSVVCAASIGLCCCANAEVLPQPKTTGGMPLMHAMSLRCSQRDINPSSTVTKQELSDMLWAAWGITHDGKRTIGTAMNRQELEIYVVTATEISRYSAEENTLTPIATGDFREEVALQDFAVTAPVNIVFVADKTKQKDIEHQCYAAGAASQNVYLYCAQAGLKTVLRYGCDRDAMKKTMNLDENKNILYVQTVGR
;
A
#
# COMPACT_ATOMS: atom_id res chain seq x y z
N MET A 1 -25.92 26.81 -64.67
CA MET A 1 -26.23 26.36 -63.32
C MET A 1 -25.01 25.64 -62.75
N LYS A 2 -24.20 26.32 -61.87
CA LYS A 2 -23.01 25.75 -61.21
C LYS A 2 -23.40 25.42 -59.79
N LYS A 3 -23.31 24.09 -59.40
CA LYS A 3 -23.52 23.60 -58.05
C LYS A 3 -22.25 23.77 -57.24
N ASN A 4 -22.30 24.64 -56.23
CA ASN A 4 -21.26 24.74 -55.19
C ASN A 4 -21.40 23.55 -54.22
N ARG A 5 -20.33 22.77 -54.09
CA ARG A 5 -20.18 21.76 -53.01
C ARG A 5 -19.46 22.45 -51.82
N LEU A 6 -20.18 22.57 -50.72
CA LEU A 6 -19.56 22.90 -49.42
C LEU A 6 -18.84 21.66 -48.90
N THR A 7 -17.54 21.77 -48.71
CA THR A 7 -16.73 20.77 -47.98
C THR A 7 -16.73 21.16 -46.50
N THR A 8 -17.39 20.34 -45.69
CA THR A 8 -17.35 20.50 -44.21
C THR A 8 -16.09 19.83 -43.71
N SER A 9 -15.14 20.62 -43.23
CA SER A 9 -13.94 20.12 -42.57
C SER A 9 -14.31 19.75 -41.14
N VAL A 10 -14.22 18.45 -40.80
CA VAL A 10 -14.32 17.95 -39.43
C VAL A 10 -12.97 18.18 -38.75
N VAL A 11 -12.93 19.13 -37.82
CA VAL A 11 -11.78 19.32 -36.94
C VAL A 11 -11.87 18.27 -35.80
N CYS A 12 -11.01 17.27 -35.89
CA CYS A 12 -10.84 16.28 -34.83
C CYS A 12 -10.00 16.95 -33.73
N ALA A 13 -10.63 17.36 -32.64
CA ALA A 13 -9.93 17.83 -31.45
C ALA A 13 -9.28 16.60 -30.77
N ALA A 14 -7.98 16.45 -30.95
CA ALA A 14 -7.18 15.52 -30.16
C ALA A 14 -7.10 16.04 -28.73
N SER A 15 -7.83 15.42 -27.81
CA SER A 15 -7.64 15.62 -26.38
C SER A 15 -6.29 15.03 -25.98
N ILE A 16 -5.28 15.90 -25.84
CA ILE A 16 -4.00 15.54 -25.22
C ILE A 16 -4.32 15.32 -23.74
N GLY A 17 -4.48 14.06 -23.35
CA GLY A 17 -4.52 13.67 -21.96
C GLY A 17 -3.18 14.08 -21.33
N LEU A 18 -3.21 15.10 -20.45
CA LEU A 18 -2.09 15.45 -19.60
C LEU A 18 -1.85 14.21 -18.69
N CYS A 19 -0.90 13.37 -19.05
CA CYS A 19 -0.35 12.36 -18.15
C CYS A 19 0.39 13.16 -17.06
N CYS A 20 -0.31 13.44 -15.95
CA CYS A 20 0.31 14.02 -14.77
C CYS A 20 1.26 12.93 -14.25
N CYS A 21 2.54 13.01 -14.57
CA CYS A 21 3.57 12.22 -13.93
C CYS A 21 3.58 12.66 -12.46
N ALA A 22 2.80 11.99 -11.63
CA ALA A 22 2.84 12.20 -10.19
C ALA A 22 4.26 11.84 -9.73
N ASN A 23 5.00 12.84 -9.24
CA ASN A 23 6.35 12.62 -8.73
C ASN A 23 6.28 11.71 -7.51
N ALA A 24 7.17 10.71 -7.46
CA ALA A 24 7.31 9.87 -6.28
C ALA A 24 7.69 10.73 -5.06
N GLU A 25 7.00 10.53 -3.95
CA GLU A 25 7.33 11.16 -2.68
C GLU A 25 8.47 10.39 -2.01
N VAL A 26 9.59 11.05 -1.73
CA VAL A 26 10.69 10.48 -0.95
C VAL A 26 10.31 10.50 0.53
N LEU A 27 10.30 9.33 1.16
CA LEU A 27 10.07 9.21 2.59
C LEU A 27 11.33 9.53 3.40
N PRO A 28 11.21 10.00 4.66
CA PRO A 28 12.34 10.10 5.56
C PRO A 28 13.08 8.78 5.69
N GLN A 29 14.40 8.81 5.93
CA GLN A 29 15.16 7.57 6.15
C GLN A 29 14.58 6.80 7.35
N PRO A 30 14.33 5.49 7.22
CA PRO A 30 13.77 4.69 8.29
C PRO A 30 14.76 4.54 9.44
N LYS A 31 14.27 4.59 10.68
CA LYS A 31 15.04 4.35 11.89
C LYS A 31 15.20 2.84 12.08
N THR A 32 16.37 2.33 11.77
CA THR A 32 16.65 0.89 11.80
C THR A 32 17.26 0.41 13.13
N THR A 33 17.49 1.32 14.05
CA THR A 33 18.10 1.03 15.37
C THR A 33 17.34 1.73 16.51
N GLY A 34 17.46 1.18 17.71
CA GLY A 34 16.77 1.71 18.88
C GLY A 34 15.35 1.16 19.02
N GLY A 35 14.49 1.93 19.70
CA GLY A 35 13.10 1.56 19.94
C GLY A 35 12.89 0.70 21.20
N MET A 36 11.68 0.15 21.32
CA MET A 36 11.29 -0.73 22.42
C MET A 36 11.98 -2.10 22.32
N PRO A 37 12.38 -2.74 23.43
CA PRO A 37 12.88 -4.11 23.38
C PRO A 37 11.86 -5.05 22.72
N LEU A 38 12.33 -5.93 21.83
CA LEU A 38 11.47 -6.80 21.00
C LEU A 38 10.43 -7.58 21.81
N MET A 39 10.86 -8.20 22.92
CA MET A 39 9.96 -8.99 23.77
C MET A 39 8.85 -8.13 24.38
N HIS A 40 9.14 -6.88 24.69
CA HIS A 40 8.14 -5.93 25.18
C HIS A 40 7.17 -5.53 24.05
N ALA A 41 7.65 -5.23 22.83
CA ALA A 41 6.78 -4.98 21.71
C ALA A 41 5.85 -6.18 21.41
N MET A 42 6.37 -7.41 21.49
CA MET A 42 5.58 -8.64 21.35
C MET A 42 4.49 -8.76 22.42
N SER A 43 4.78 -8.41 23.68
CA SER A 43 3.79 -8.47 24.77
C SER A 43 2.67 -7.45 24.64
N LEU A 44 2.89 -6.34 23.94
CA LEU A 44 1.91 -5.27 23.71
C LEU A 44 1.14 -5.44 22.40
N ARG A 45 1.65 -6.25 21.46
CA ARG A 45 1.03 -6.46 20.14
C ARG A 45 -0.39 -7.00 20.27
N CYS A 46 -1.36 -6.27 19.77
CA CYS A 46 -2.76 -6.71 19.69
C CYS A 46 -3.46 -6.13 18.46
N SER A 47 -4.60 -6.71 18.09
CA SER A 47 -5.49 -6.18 17.05
C SER A 47 -6.43 -5.16 17.66
N GLN A 48 -6.35 -3.91 17.23
CA GLN A 48 -7.14 -2.78 17.75
C GLN A 48 -7.95 -2.14 16.63
N ARG A 49 -9.22 -1.88 16.90
CA ARG A 49 -10.18 -1.34 15.94
C ARG A 49 -10.76 0.02 16.35
N ASP A 50 -10.48 0.46 17.55
CA ASP A 50 -10.89 1.77 18.11
C ASP A 50 -9.95 2.89 17.63
N ILE A 51 -9.79 2.99 16.31
CA ILE A 51 -8.95 3.97 15.65
C ILE A 51 -9.69 5.31 15.58
N ASN A 52 -9.04 6.37 16.08
CA ASN A 52 -9.60 7.72 15.99
C ASN A 52 -9.51 8.23 14.52
N PRO A 53 -10.64 8.59 13.88
CA PRO A 53 -10.67 9.09 12.51
C PRO A 53 -9.85 10.37 12.29
N SER A 54 -9.70 11.18 13.33
CA SER A 54 -8.90 12.42 13.28
C SER A 54 -7.42 12.20 13.61
N SER A 55 -7.01 10.95 13.84
CA SER A 55 -5.61 10.63 14.09
C SER A 55 -4.76 10.77 12.84
N THR A 56 -3.46 10.96 13.06
CA THR A 56 -2.48 11.05 11.97
C THR A 56 -1.36 10.03 12.18
N VAL A 57 -0.81 9.55 11.08
CA VAL A 57 0.45 8.81 11.02
C VAL A 57 1.46 9.74 10.36
N THR A 58 2.55 10.03 11.04
CA THR A 58 3.58 10.93 10.49
C THR A 58 4.35 10.25 9.36
N LYS A 59 5.00 11.03 8.49
CA LYS A 59 5.83 10.48 7.40
C LYS A 59 6.97 9.62 7.92
N GLN A 60 7.55 9.95 9.08
CA GLN A 60 8.59 9.13 9.72
C GLN A 60 8.03 7.79 10.20
N GLU A 61 6.89 7.79 10.86
CA GLU A 61 6.22 6.55 11.29
C GLU A 61 5.83 5.68 10.10
N LEU A 62 5.34 6.30 9.03
CA LEU A 62 5.00 5.58 7.80
C LEU A 62 6.25 4.95 7.18
N SER A 63 7.36 5.70 7.07
CA SER A 63 8.63 5.19 6.56
C SER A 63 9.17 4.03 7.38
N ASP A 64 9.24 4.20 8.70
CA ASP A 64 9.73 3.17 9.63
C ASP A 64 8.87 1.89 9.53
N MET A 65 7.54 2.05 9.47
CA MET A 65 6.59 0.94 9.38
C MET A 65 6.68 0.20 8.05
N LEU A 66 6.78 0.92 6.93
CA LEU A 66 6.92 0.31 5.60
C LEU A 66 8.27 -0.41 5.47
N TRP A 67 9.34 0.18 6.02
CA TRP A 67 10.63 -0.51 6.10
C TRP A 67 10.54 -1.78 6.98
N ALA A 68 9.90 -1.71 8.13
CA ALA A 68 9.70 -2.89 8.97
C ALA A 68 8.94 -4.00 8.21
N ALA A 69 7.94 -3.64 7.40
CA ALA A 69 7.13 -4.58 6.63
C ALA A 69 7.90 -5.22 5.46
N TRP A 70 8.65 -4.42 4.68
CA TRP A 70 9.19 -4.86 3.38
C TRP A 70 10.50 -4.17 3.00
N GLY A 71 11.19 -3.54 3.96
CA GLY A 71 12.43 -2.84 3.71
C GLY A 71 13.59 -3.74 3.27
N ILE A 72 14.63 -3.11 2.75
CA ILE A 72 15.87 -3.79 2.40
C ILE A 72 16.82 -3.76 3.61
N THR A 73 17.42 -4.91 3.88
CA THR A 73 18.42 -5.11 4.93
C THR A 73 19.80 -5.38 4.29
N HIS A 74 20.59 -6.30 4.87
CA HIS A 74 21.88 -6.70 4.34
C HIS A 74 21.74 -7.52 3.04
N ASP A 75 22.69 -7.39 2.14
CA ASP A 75 22.81 -8.17 0.91
C ASP A 75 21.52 -8.19 0.03
N GLY A 76 20.76 -7.09 0.01
CA GLY A 76 19.51 -7.01 -0.75
C GLY A 76 18.39 -7.90 -0.24
N LYS A 77 18.50 -8.39 1.00
CA LYS A 77 17.44 -9.16 1.66
C LYS A 77 16.33 -8.23 2.16
N ARG A 78 15.15 -8.79 2.34
CA ARG A 78 14.02 -8.07 2.96
C ARG A 78 14.02 -8.24 4.47
N THR A 79 13.30 -7.38 5.15
CA THR A 79 13.04 -7.48 6.60
C THR A 79 12.26 -8.74 6.99
N ILE A 80 11.64 -9.39 6.01
CA ILE A 80 10.98 -10.69 6.15
C ILE A 80 11.57 -11.72 5.20
N GLY A 81 11.45 -13.00 5.53
CA GLY A 81 11.76 -14.10 4.61
C GLY A 81 10.62 -14.34 3.64
N THR A 82 10.95 -14.73 2.40
CA THR A 82 10.01 -15.29 1.43
C THR A 82 10.51 -16.65 0.94
N ALA A 83 9.61 -17.51 0.51
CA ALA A 83 9.97 -18.83 0.00
C ALA A 83 10.98 -18.71 -1.15
N MET A 84 12.12 -19.37 -1.04
CA MET A 84 13.22 -19.32 -2.02
C MET A 84 13.69 -17.88 -2.35
N ASN A 85 13.50 -16.93 -1.42
CA ASN A 85 13.83 -15.51 -1.60
C ASN A 85 13.21 -14.90 -2.88
N ARG A 86 11.99 -15.29 -3.21
CA ARG A 86 11.30 -14.83 -4.44
C ARG A 86 10.85 -13.38 -4.38
N GLN A 87 10.73 -12.81 -3.17
CA GLN A 87 10.39 -11.41 -2.94
C GLN A 87 9.15 -10.96 -3.74
N GLU A 88 8.08 -11.72 -3.61
CA GLU A 88 6.85 -11.58 -4.39
C GLU A 88 5.93 -10.46 -3.92
N LEU A 89 6.13 -9.88 -2.72
CA LEU A 89 5.24 -8.84 -2.22
C LEU A 89 5.46 -7.49 -2.89
N GLU A 90 4.35 -6.80 -3.09
CA GLU A 90 4.24 -5.37 -3.37
C GLU A 90 3.37 -4.74 -2.29
N ILE A 91 3.78 -3.58 -1.79
CA ILE A 91 3.04 -2.87 -0.76
C ILE A 91 2.46 -1.58 -1.33
N TYR A 92 1.19 -1.36 -1.06
CA TYR A 92 0.48 -0.14 -1.41
C TYR A 92 -0.04 0.52 -0.14
N VAL A 93 -0.08 1.84 -0.16
CA VAL A 93 -0.58 2.68 0.93
C VAL A 93 -1.80 3.43 0.43
N VAL A 94 -2.91 3.31 1.15
CA VAL A 94 -4.17 4.02 0.85
C VAL A 94 -4.43 5.01 1.97
N THR A 95 -4.58 6.26 1.58
CA THR A 95 -4.92 7.39 2.47
C THR A 95 -6.23 8.04 2.02
N ALA A 96 -6.62 9.13 2.67
CA ALA A 96 -7.78 9.94 2.26
C ALA A 96 -7.58 10.67 0.92
N THR A 97 -6.37 10.72 0.39
CA THR A 97 -6.04 11.54 -0.80
C THR A 97 -5.55 10.73 -1.99
N GLU A 98 -5.03 9.51 -1.77
CA GLU A 98 -4.42 8.74 -2.83
C GLU A 98 -4.18 7.27 -2.47
N ILE A 99 -3.94 6.47 -3.50
CA ILE A 99 -3.26 5.18 -3.40
C ILE A 99 -1.85 5.34 -3.96
N SER A 100 -0.85 4.95 -3.16
CA SER A 100 0.55 5.01 -3.58
C SER A 100 1.22 3.64 -3.46
N ARG A 101 2.13 3.32 -4.39
CA ARG A 101 2.97 2.11 -4.33
C ARG A 101 4.28 2.43 -3.62
N TYR A 102 4.66 1.60 -2.66
CA TYR A 102 5.93 1.71 -1.96
C TYR A 102 7.08 1.05 -2.73
N SER A 103 8.17 1.79 -2.93
CA SER A 103 9.48 1.28 -3.38
C SER A 103 10.42 1.21 -2.18
N ALA A 104 10.82 0.00 -1.81
CA ALA A 104 11.79 -0.19 -0.72
C ALA A 104 13.22 0.14 -1.17
N GLU A 105 13.51 0.03 -2.47
CA GLU A 105 14.80 0.34 -3.09
C GLU A 105 15.12 1.83 -2.97
N GLU A 106 14.12 2.67 -3.17
CA GLU A 106 14.25 4.12 -3.18
C GLU A 106 13.71 4.78 -1.91
N ASN A 107 13.01 4.01 -1.08
CA ASN A 107 12.23 4.49 0.07
C ASN A 107 11.26 5.60 -0.34
N THR A 108 10.46 5.32 -1.38
CA THR A 108 9.52 6.27 -1.97
C THR A 108 8.09 5.73 -2.02
N LEU A 109 7.13 6.66 -2.07
CA LEU A 109 5.74 6.40 -2.42
C LEU A 109 5.45 7.00 -3.79
N THR A 110 5.08 6.16 -4.77
CA THR A 110 4.66 6.60 -6.10
C THR A 110 3.14 6.57 -6.17
N PRO A 111 2.47 7.72 -6.30
CA PRO A 111 1.01 7.76 -6.48
C PRO A 111 0.58 7.02 -7.73
N ILE A 112 -0.45 6.17 -7.60
CA ILE A 112 -1.05 5.43 -8.71
C ILE A 112 -2.50 5.82 -8.97
N ALA A 113 -3.20 6.34 -7.94
CA ALA A 113 -4.54 6.89 -8.06
C ALA A 113 -4.73 8.02 -7.07
N THR A 114 -5.29 9.16 -7.51
CA THR A 114 -5.58 10.32 -6.66
C THR A 114 -7.06 10.36 -6.32
N GLY A 115 -7.39 10.46 -5.05
CA GLY A 115 -8.75 10.45 -4.50
C GLY A 115 -8.85 9.65 -3.22
N ASP A 116 -10.02 9.63 -2.60
CA ASP A 116 -10.31 8.80 -1.42
C ASP A 116 -10.92 7.47 -1.86
N PHE A 117 -10.13 6.41 -1.75
CA PHE A 117 -10.51 5.04 -2.11
C PHE A 117 -10.60 4.12 -0.88
N ARG A 118 -10.69 4.69 0.33
CA ARG A 118 -10.71 3.90 1.56
C ARG A 118 -11.93 2.98 1.67
N GLU A 119 -13.05 3.31 1.02
CA GLU A 119 -14.23 2.43 0.94
C GLU A 119 -13.97 1.14 0.15
N GLU A 120 -13.06 1.15 -0.83
CA GLU A 120 -12.69 -0.05 -1.57
C GLU A 120 -11.82 -1.00 -0.72
N VAL A 121 -10.95 -0.45 0.11
CA VAL A 121 -10.02 -1.23 0.95
C VAL A 121 -10.62 -1.67 2.27
N ALA A 122 -11.83 -1.20 2.61
CA ALA A 122 -12.44 -1.44 3.92
C ALA A 122 -13.95 -1.68 3.81
N LEU A 123 -14.40 -2.78 4.43
CA LEU A 123 -15.83 -3.09 4.61
C LEU A 123 -16.32 -2.75 6.03
N GLN A 124 -15.49 -2.07 6.84
CA GLN A 124 -15.78 -1.76 8.24
C GLN A 124 -15.51 -0.28 8.49
N ASP A 125 -16.42 0.41 9.15
CA ASP A 125 -16.42 1.87 9.34
C ASP A 125 -15.10 2.43 9.91
N PHE A 126 -14.52 1.78 10.93
CA PHE A 126 -13.27 2.23 11.54
C PHE A 126 -12.09 2.22 10.54
N ALA A 127 -12.14 1.38 9.53
CA ALA A 127 -11.09 1.25 8.53
C ALA A 127 -11.28 2.20 7.35
N VAL A 128 -12.53 2.53 7.01
CA VAL A 128 -12.86 3.55 6.00
C VAL A 128 -12.39 4.94 6.45
N THR A 129 -12.46 5.23 7.75
CA THR A 129 -12.05 6.53 8.30
C THR A 129 -10.61 6.59 8.80
N ALA A 130 -9.91 5.46 8.82
CA ALA A 130 -8.53 5.40 9.30
C ALA A 130 -7.56 6.21 8.42
N PRO A 131 -6.50 6.81 9.00
CA PRO A 131 -5.56 7.62 8.24
C PRO A 131 -4.74 6.83 7.22
N VAL A 132 -4.45 5.55 7.49
CA VAL A 132 -3.63 4.69 6.63
C VAL A 132 -4.20 3.28 6.56
N ASN A 133 -4.28 2.74 5.35
CA ASN A 133 -4.48 1.33 5.09
C ASN A 133 -3.33 0.81 4.22
N ILE A 134 -2.65 -0.24 4.67
CA ILE A 134 -1.56 -0.91 3.95
C ILE A 134 -2.16 -2.12 3.23
N VAL A 135 -1.96 -2.20 1.92
CA VAL A 135 -2.45 -3.31 1.08
C VAL A 135 -1.27 -4.20 0.71
N PHE A 136 -1.38 -5.49 1.02
CA PHE A 136 -0.40 -6.52 0.65
C PHE A 136 -0.85 -7.22 -0.62
N VAL A 137 -0.06 -7.06 -1.67
CA VAL A 137 -0.30 -7.65 -2.99
C VAL A 137 0.84 -8.61 -3.31
N ALA A 138 0.53 -9.79 -3.85
CA ALA A 138 1.54 -10.72 -4.32
C ALA A 138 1.60 -10.78 -5.84
N ASP A 139 2.81 -10.90 -6.37
CA ASP A 139 3.08 -11.16 -7.78
C ASP A 139 3.14 -12.68 -8.05
N LYS A 140 2.12 -13.21 -8.71
CA LYS A 140 2.01 -14.62 -9.06
C LYS A 140 3.07 -15.08 -10.05
N THR A 141 3.70 -14.16 -10.80
CA THR A 141 4.81 -14.51 -11.70
C THR A 141 6.07 -14.91 -10.91
N LYS A 142 6.23 -14.34 -9.70
CA LYS A 142 7.32 -14.65 -8.79
C LYS A 142 7.01 -15.85 -7.88
N GLN A 143 5.78 -15.92 -7.37
CA GLN A 143 5.33 -17.00 -6.49
C GLN A 143 3.89 -17.37 -6.81
N LYS A 144 3.67 -18.63 -7.26
CA LYS A 144 2.36 -19.12 -7.68
C LYS A 144 1.53 -19.63 -6.50
N ASP A 145 2.19 -20.20 -5.50
CA ASP A 145 1.53 -20.89 -4.39
C ASP A 145 0.97 -19.87 -3.39
N ILE A 146 -0.34 -19.92 -3.20
CA ILE A 146 -1.08 -18.99 -2.35
C ILE A 146 -0.62 -19.08 -0.88
N GLU A 147 -0.25 -20.25 -0.41
CA GLU A 147 0.24 -20.46 0.96
C GLU A 147 1.52 -19.67 1.21
N HIS A 148 2.46 -19.67 0.26
CA HIS A 148 3.69 -18.89 0.35
C HIS A 148 3.43 -17.38 0.25
N GLN A 149 2.50 -16.94 -0.62
CA GLN A 149 2.08 -15.55 -0.70
C GLN A 149 1.47 -15.08 0.63
N CYS A 150 0.55 -15.88 1.20
CA CYS A 150 -0.07 -15.58 2.50
C CYS A 150 0.94 -15.59 3.65
N TYR A 151 1.92 -16.50 3.63
CA TYR A 151 3.03 -16.51 4.58
C TYR A 151 3.82 -15.20 4.56
N ALA A 152 4.24 -14.75 3.37
CA ALA A 152 4.99 -13.51 3.21
C ALA A 152 4.20 -12.29 3.68
N ALA A 153 2.93 -12.18 3.29
CA ALA A 153 2.05 -11.10 3.73
C ALA A 153 1.81 -11.13 5.26
N GLY A 154 1.66 -12.33 5.84
CA GLY A 154 1.53 -12.51 7.29
C GLY A 154 2.77 -12.08 8.05
N ALA A 155 3.97 -12.42 7.55
CA ALA A 155 5.24 -12.01 8.12
C ALA A 155 5.43 -10.48 8.07
N ALA A 156 5.13 -9.86 6.92
CA ALA A 156 5.16 -8.41 6.76
C ALA A 156 4.17 -7.71 7.71
N SER A 157 2.95 -8.22 7.78
CA SER A 157 1.93 -7.72 8.69
C SER A 157 2.34 -7.82 10.16
N GLN A 158 2.98 -8.92 10.57
CA GLN A 158 3.47 -9.05 11.95
C GLN A 158 4.50 -8.00 12.29
N ASN A 159 5.40 -7.64 11.36
CA ASN A 159 6.36 -6.56 11.57
C ASN A 159 5.65 -5.20 11.71
N VAL A 160 4.59 -4.95 10.94
CA VAL A 160 3.73 -3.75 11.13
C VAL A 160 3.10 -3.75 12.52
N TYR A 161 2.58 -4.88 13.00
CA TYR A 161 2.04 -5.00 14.35
C TYR A 161 3.07 -4.66 15.44
N LEU A 162 4.29 -5.19 15.32
CA LEU A 162 5.37 -4.94 16.28
C LEU A 162 5.81 -3.48 16.25
N TYR A 163 5.91 -2.90 15.04
CA TYR A 163 6.20 -1.47 14.91
C TYR A 163 5.10 -0.63 15.56
N CYS A 164 3.83 -0.91 15.27
CA CYS A 164 2.71 -0.17 15.86
C CYS A 164 2.69 -0.27 17.38
N ALA A 165 2.97 -1.46 17.94
CA ALA A 165 3.03 -1.66 19.38
C ALA A 165 4.09 -0.77 20.05
N GLN A 166 5.29 -0.64 19.45
CA GLN A 166 6.33 0.24 19.99
C GLN A 166 6.07 1.73 19.77
N ALA A 167 5.39 2.09 18.67
CA ALA A 167 5.11 3.47 18.30
C ALA A 167 3.84 4.05 18.95
N GLY A 168 3.10 3.25 19.72
CA GLY A 168 1.79 3.63 20.28
C GLY A 168 0.72 3.84 19.22
N LEU A 169 0.85 3.14 18.07
CA LEU A 169 -0.14 3.10 17.01
C LEU A 169 -1.06 1.89 17.20
N LYS A 170 -2.30 2.04 16.77
CA LYS A 170 -3.30 0.97 16.70
C LYS A 170 -3.30 0.35 15.31
N THR A 171 -3.47 -0.96 15.23
CA THR A 171 -3.51 -1.64 13.93
C THR A 171 -4.30 -2.94 13.97
N VAL A 172 -4.84 -3.31 12.81
CA VAL A 172 -5.47 -4.62 12.59
C VAL A 172 -5.32 -5.09 11.16
N LEU A 173 -4.88 -6.33 10.97
CA LEU A 173 -4.90 -7.03 9.69
C LEU A 173 -6.31 -7.51 9.37
N ARG A 174 -6.77 -7.31 8.14
CA ARG A 174 -8.11 -7.68 7.68
C ARG A 174 -8.05 -8.43 6.34
N TYR A 175 -8.99 -9.34 6.15
CA TYR A 175 -9.25 -10.00 4.87
C TYR A 175 -10.29 -9.23 4.03
N GLY A 176 -11.28 -8.60 4.70
CA GLY A 176 -12.42 -7.96 4.05
C GLY A 176 -12.03 -6.66 3.33
N CYS A 177 -12.15 -6.66 2.01
CA CYS A 177 -12.00 -5.52 1.10
C CYS A 177 -12.71 -5.84 -0.22
N ASP A 178 -13.02 -4.83 -1.02
CA ASP A 178 -13.52 -5.01 -2.39
C ASP A 178 -12.35 -5.19 -3.36
N ARG A 179 -11.96 -6.46 -3.58
CA ARG A 179 -10.80 -6.79 -4.43
C ARG A 179 -10.98 -6.41 -5.88
N ASP A 180 -12.21 -6.46 -6.40
CA ASP A 180 -12.48 -6.17 -7.81
C ASP A 180 -12.40 -4.66 -8.07
N ALA A 181 -12.99 -3.84 -7.18
CA ALA A 181 -12.84 -2.39 -7.22
C ALA A 181 -11.36 -1.99 -7.09
N MET A 182 -10.66 -2.51 -6.08
CA MET A 182 -9.23 -2.24 -5.86
C MET A 182 -8.36 -2.61 -7.06
N LYS A 183 -8.56 -3.78 -7.67
CA LYS A 183 -7.80 -4.19 -8.86
C LYS A 183 -7.99 -3.22 -10.01
N LYS A 184 -9.21 -2.74 -10.22
CA LYS A 184 -9.52 -1.76 -11.26
C LYS A 184 -8.87 -0.41 -10.96
N THR A 185 -9.05 0.13 -9.75
CA THR A 185 -8.51 1.43 -9.34
C THR A 185 -6.98 1.44 -9.32
N MET A 186 -6.37 0.35 -8.84
CA MET A 186 -4.92 0.18 -8.80
C MET A 186 -4.31 -0.27 -10.12
N ASN A 187 -5.14 -0.50 -11.17
CA ASN A 187 -4.73 -1.02 -12.48
C ASN A 187 -3.85 -2.28 -12.37
N LEU A 188 -4.26 -3.22 -11.52
CA LEU A 188 -3.55 -4.47 -11.31
C LEU A 188 -3.97 -5.51 -12.35
N ASP A 189 -2.98 -6.14 -12.99
CA ASP A 189 -3.21 -7.23 -13.92
C ASP A 189 -3.63 -8.55 -13.22
N GLU A 190 -3.93 -9.56 -14.00
CA GLU A 190 -4.35 -10.89 -13.52
C GLU A 190 -3.29 -11.61 -12.68
N ASN A 191 -2.00 -11.22 -12.82
CA ASN A 191 -0.89 -11.80 -12.07
C ASN A 191 -0.74 -11.20 -10.67
N LYS A 192 -1.52 -10.19 -10.33
CA LYS A 192 -1.50 -9.57 -9.00
C LYS A 192 -2.63 -10.12 -8.12
N ASN A 193 -2.27 -10.52 -6.92
CA ASN A 193 -3.18 -11.09 -5.95
C ASN A 193 -3.25 -10.23 -4.69
N ILE A 194 -4.36 -9.53 -4.47
CA ILE A 194 -4.59 -8.75 -3.24
C ILE A 194 -4.89 -9.75 -2.11
N LEU A 195 -4.01 -9.83 -1.13
CA LEU A 195 -4.08 -10.80 -0.04
C LEU A 195 -4.82 -10.26 1.18
N TYR A 196 -4.29 -9.21 1.77
CA TYR A 196 -4.79 -8.62 3.01
C TYR A 196 -4.65 -7.10 2.99
N VAL A 197 -5.41 -6.46 3.88
CA VAL A 197 -5.29 -5.04 4.17
C VAL A 197 -5.03 -4.85 5.66
N GLN A 198 -4.09 -4.00 6.03
CA GLN A 198 -3.79 -3.67 7.42
C GLN A 198 -4.09 -2.19 7.68
N THR A 199 -5.03 -1.94 8.56
CA THR A 199 -5.45 -0.59 8.96
C THR A 199 -4.56 -0.09 10.08
N VAL A 200 -4.13 1.17 10.02
CA VAL A 200 -3.25 1.80 11.02
C VAL A 200 -3.74 3.21 11.35
N GLY A 201 -3.67 3.58 12.64
CA GLY A 201 -3.98 4.90 13.17
C GLY A 201 -3.70 4.99 14.66
N ARG A 202 -4.40 5.90 15.39
CA ARG A 202 -4.31 6.06 16.86
C ARG A 202 -5.66 5.96 17.53
#